data_5a8f511908c06f26632686253ec8d161
#
_entry.id   5a8f511908c06f26632686253ec8d161
#
_cell.length_a   1.000
_cell.length_b   1.000
_cell.length_c   1.000
_cell.angle_alpha   90.00
_cell.angle_beta   90.00
_cell.angle_gamma   90.00
#
_symmetry.space_group_name_H-M   'P 1'
#
loop_
_entity.id
_entity.type
_entity.pdbx_description
1 polymer ?
#
loop_
_entity_poly.entity_id
_entity_poly.type
_entity_poly.pdbx_seq_one_letter_code
_entity_poly.pdbx_strand_id
1 'polypeptide(L)'
;MTDAVAGRALANGTASGSVLALSAPLSLWGGVDPATGVIVDPRHPDAGASLAGRILALPAARGSSSSSSVLAELLRAGVGPLGIVLGEQDGILAIGAVVARELYGIDCPVVLVAGPAYARVAAASRIAIGVGGRIELPEAEGVPAT
;
A
#
# COMPACT_ATOMS: atom_id res chain seq x y z
N MET A 1 -17.47 -14.38 9.55
CA MET A 1 -17.97 -13.36 8.62
C MET A 1 -16.95 -12.25 8.50
N THR A 2 -16.57 -11.90 7.30
CA THR A 2 -15.64 -10.80 7.07
C THR A 2 -16.42 -9.52 6.82
N ASP A 3 -15.81 -8.40 7.14
CA ASP A 3 -16.30 -7.08 6.79
C ASP A 3 -15.60 -6.62 5.53
N ALA A 4 -16.18 -5.70 4.79
CA ALA A 4 -15.63 -5.26 3.53
C ALA A 4 -15.77 -3.75 3.37
N VAL A 5 -14.81 -3.18 2.64
CA VAL A 5 -14.80 -1.76 2.28
C VAL A 5 -14.76 -1.69 0.75
N ALA A 6 -15.58 -0.83 0.17
CA ALA A 6 -15.55 -0.56 -1.25
C ALA A 6 -14.53 0.55 -1.52
N GLY A 7 -13.36 0.17 -2.02
CA GLY A 7 -12.36 1.13 -2.48
C GLY A 7 -12.49 1.40 -3.97
N ARG A 8 -11.72 2.36 -4.45
CA ARG A 8 -11.64 2.66 -5.88
C ARG A 8 -10.27 2.24 -6.38
N ALA A 9 -10.24 1.31 -7.32
CA ALA A 9 -8.98 0.86 -7.90
C ALA A 9 -8.39 1.93 -8.80
N LEU A 10 -7.23 2.43 -8.43
CA LEU A 10 -6.43 3.33 -9.28
C LEU A 10 -5.47 2.51 -10.14
N ALA A 11 -5.01 1.38 -9.65
CA ALA A 11 -4.36 0.33 -10.40
C ALA A 11 -4.99 -0.98 -9.94
N ASN A 12 -5.46 -1.77 -10.88
CA ASN A 12 -6.20 -2.99 -10.57
C ASN A 12 -5.26 -4.14 -10.25
N GLY A 13 -5.76 -5.12 -9.53
CA GLY A 13 -5.01 -6.31 -9.15
C GLY A 13 -5.54 -6.89 -7.86
N THR A 14 -4.89 -7.95 -7.40
CA THR A 14 -5.25 -8.60 -6.13
C THR A 14 -4.02 -8.74 -5.25
N ALA A 15 -4.22 -8.66 -3.95
CA ALA A 15 -3.17 -8.88 -2.97
C ALA A 15 -3.78 -9.19 -1.61
N SER A 16 -3.06 -9.94 -0.79
CA SER A 16 -3.45 -10.14 0.59
C SER A 16 -2.19 -10.21 1.45
N GLY A 17 -2.28 -9.70 2.66
CA GLY A 17 -1.14 -9.73 3.56
C GLY A 17 -1.32 -8.84 4.77
N SER A 18 -0.27 -8.77 5.57
CA SER A 18 -0.25 -7.91 6.74
C SER A 18 -0.18 -6.44 6.32
N VAL A 19 -0.80 -5.58 7.12
CA VAL A 19 -0.85 -4.15 6.84
C VAL A 19 0.30 -3.44 7.54
N LEU A 20 1.01 -2.60 6.79
CA LEU A 20 1.89 -1.59 7.36
C LEU A 20 1.19 -0.25 7.20
N ALA A 21 0.61 0.24 8.29
CA ALA A 21 -0.08 1.52 8.30
C ALA A 21 0.90 2.61 8.70
N LEU A 22 1.19 3.52 7.77
CA LEU A 22 2.07 4.64 8.08
C LEU A 22 1.29 5.73 8.82
N SER A 23 1.94 6.33 9.79
CA SER A 23 1.33 7.37 10.61
C SER A 23 1.44 8.77 9.99
N ALA A 24 2.13 8.89 8.87
CA ALA A 24 2.30 10.17 8.16
C ALA A 24 2.45 9.92 6.66
N PRO A 25 2.19 10.93 5.82
CA PRO A 25 2.49 10.84 4.39
C PRO A 25 3.96 10.52 4.14
N LEU A 26 4.23 9.91 3.00
CA LEU A 26 5.58 9.49 2.62
C LEU A 26 5.80 9.77 1.14
N SER A 27 7.01 10.24 0.80
CA SER A 27 7.50 10.24 -0.56
C SER A 27 8.37 9.01 -0.78
N LEU A 28 8.05 8.21 -1.78
CA LEU A 28 8.92 7.07 -2.12
C LEU A 28 10.25 7.58 -2.67
N TRP A 29 10.21 8.66 -3.45
CA TRP A 29 11.44 9.29 -3.93
C TRP A 29 12.17 9.94 -2.77
N GLY A 30 13.36 9.43 -2.45
CA GLY A 30 14.18 9.93 -1.36
C GLY A 30 13.78 9.44 0.02
N GLY A 31 12.57 8.86 0.16
CA GLY A 31 12.10 8.38 1.46
C GLY A 31 12.24 6.88 1.66
N VAL A 32 12.39 6.12 0.57
CA VAL A 32 12.51 4.66 0.62
C VAL A 32 13.76 4.23 -0.14
N ASP A 33 14.52 3.31 0.45
CA ASP A 33 15.67 2.72 -0.23
C ASP A 33 15.16 1.73 -1.29
N PRO A 34 15.39 1.98 -2.58
CA PRO A 34 14.88 1.11 -3.64
C PRO A 34 15.53 -0.28 -3.66
N ALA A 35 16.65 -0.46 -2.98
CA ALA A 35 17.32 -1.76 -2.92
C ALA A 35 16.76 -2.65 -1.81
N THR A 36 16.17 -2.07 -0.77
CA THR A 36 15.73 -2.83 0.41
C THR A 36 14.26 -2.70 0.73
N GLY A 37 13.59 -1.63 0.27
CA GLY A 37 12.19 -1.33 0.63
C GLY A 37 12.05 -0.72 2.01
N VAL A 38 13.13 -0.29 2.63
CA VAL A 38 13.11 0.31 3.98
C VAL A 38 12.91 1.80 3.89
N ILE A 39 12.08 2.35 4.79
CA ILE A 39 11.89 3.79 4.92
C ILE A 39 13.17 4.36 5.53
N VAL A 40 13.84 5.24 4.77
CA VAL A 40 15.14 5.80 5.16
C VAL A 40 15.08 7.28 5.47
N ASP A 41 13.94 7.95 5.26
CA ASP A 41 13.79 9.35 5.64
C ASP A 41 13.81 9.45 7.17
N PRO A 42 14.86 10.04 7.76
CA PRO A 42 14.99 10.05 9.22
C PRO A 42 13.94 10.92 9.92
N ARG A 43 13.25 11.77 9.17
CA ARG A 43 12.18 12.62 9.72
C ARG A 43 10.84 11.92 9.73
N HIS A 44 10.70 10.78 9.04
CA HIS A 44 9.44 10.06 9.03
C HIS A 44 9.29 9.27 10.35
N PRO A 45 8.11 9.29 10.99
CA PRO A 45 7.91 8.58 12.26
C PRO A 45 8.08 7.06 12.14
N ASP A 46 7.90 6.50 10.94
CA ASP A 46 8.04 5.06 10.71
C ASP A 46 9.38 4.70 10.06
N ALA A 47 10.38 5.58 10.15
CA ALA A 47 11.71 5.30 9.60
C ALA A 47 12.24 3.98 10.14
N GLY A 48 12.82 3.16 9.25
CA GLY A 48 13.32 1.83 9.58
C GLY A 48 12.33 0.71 9.27
N ALA A 49 11.04 1.02 9.06
CA ALA A 49 10.07 -0.01 8.66
C ALA A 49 10.29 -0.41 7.20
N SER A 50 10.00 -1.66 6.89
CA SER A 50 10.12 -2.19 5.53
C SER A 50 8.74 -2.30 4.88
N LEU A 51 8.64 -1.84 3.63
CA LEU A 51 7.43 -2.02 2.81
C LEU A 51 7.33 -3.44 2.25
N ALA A 52 8.44 -4.17 2.23
CA ALA A 52 8.56 -5.44 1.51
C ALA A 52 7.56 -6.47 2.00
N GLY A 53 6.78 -7.02 1.08
CA GLY A 53 5.87 -8.13 1.36
C GLY A 53 4.67 -7.77 2.22
N ARG A 54 4.33 -6.50 2.32
CA ARG A 54 3.22 -6.02 3.14
C ARG A 54 2.25 -5.18 2.32
N ILE A 55 1.02 -5.04 2.81
CA ILE A 55 0.08 -4.08 2.24
C ILE A 55 0.37 -2.73 2.89
N LEU A 56 0.75 -1.75 2.08
CA LEU A 56 1.06 -0.42 2.57
C LEU A 56 -0.23 0.40 2.67
N ALA A 57 -0.60 0.83 3.87
CA ALA A 57 -1.66 1.81 4.07
C ALA A 57 -1.00 3.18 4.26
N LEU A 58 -1.19 4.06 3.30
CA LEU A 58 -0.51 5.36 3.20
C LEU A 58 -1.57 6.46 3.21
N PRO A 59 -1.58 7.33 4.22
CA PRO A 59 -2.62 8.37 4.28
C PRO A 59 -2.58 9.31 3.10
N ALA A 60 -1.39 9.63 2.61
CA ALA A 60 -1.22 10.39 1.38
C ALA A 60 0.20 10.19 0.85
N ALA A 61 0.33 10.15 -0.47
CA ALA A 61 1.63 10.17 -1.11
C ALA A 61 2.12 11.62 -1.20
N ARG A 62 3.41 11.78 -1.18
CA ARG A 62 4.06 13.10 -1.29
C ARG A 62 5.25 12.99 -2.23
N GLY A 63 5.74 14.13 -2.67
CA GLY A 63 7.01 14.25 -3.36
C GLY A 63 6.90 14.19 -4.86
N SER A 64 8.00 13.77 -5.46
CA SER A 64 8.25 13.85 -6.90
C SER A 64 7.46 12.82 -7.69
N SER A 65 7.16 13.15 -8.94
CA SER A 65 6.64 12.19 -9.92
C SER A 65 7.60 11.01 -10.14
N SER A 66 8.87 11.16 -9.78
CA SER A 66 9.84 10.06 -9.82
C SER A 66 9.51 8.94 -8.84
N SER A 67 8.57 9.15 -7.92
CA SER A 67 8.09 8.09 -7.04
C SER A 67 7.46 6.93 -7.81
N SER A 68 6.92 7.17 -9.01
CA SER A 68 6.43 6.10 -9.87
C SER A 68 7.55 5.13 -10.27
N SER A 69 8.72 5.68 -10.61
CA SER A 69 9.89 4.87 -10.96
C SER A 69 10.44 4.12 -9.75
N VAL A 70 10.41 4.76 -8.58
CA VAL A 70 10.84 4.08 -7.34
C VAL A 70 9.94 2.90 -7.03
N LEU A 71 8.62 3.06 -7.14
CA LEU A 71 7.70 1.95 -6.90
C LEU A 71 7.95 0.81 -7.89
N ALA A 72 8.07 1.13 -9.18
CA ALA A 72 8.33 0.10 -10.20
C ALA A 72 9.64 -0.66 -9.90
N GLU A 73 10.67 0.05 -9.47
CA GLU A 73 11.94 -0.58 -9.12
C GLU A 73 11.85 -1.44 -7.86
N LEU A 74 11.14 -0.98 -6.84
CA LEU A 74 10.89 -1.77 -5.63
C LEU A 74 10.20 -3.09 -5.98
N LEU A 75 9.20 -3.03 -6.85
CA LEU A 75 8.46 -4.21 -7.28
C LEU A 75 9.34 -5.14 -8.11
N ARG A 76 10.11 -4.59 -9.05
CA ARG A 76 11.04 -5.38 -9.85
C ARG A 76 12.06 -6.10 -8.96
N ALA A 77 12.58 -5.43 -7.95
CA ALA A 77 13.61 -5.99 -7.06
C ALA A 77 13.03 -6.96 -6.03
N GLY A 78 11.71 -7.11 -5.95
CA GLY A 78 11.07 -8.01 -5.00
C GLY A 78 11.05 -7.50 -3.56
N VAL A 79 11.25 -6.20 -3.37
CA VAL A 79 11.26 -5.58 -2.04
C VAL A 79 10.16 -4.54 -1.88
N GLY A 80 9.20 -4.53 -2.79
CA GLY A 80 8.06 -3.62 -2.75
C GLY A 80 6.87 -4.16 -1.97
N PRO A 81 5.86 -3.31 -1.79
CA PRO A 81 4.62 -3.73 -1.14
C PRO A 81 3.84 -4.69 -2.04
N LEU A 82 2.98 -5.50 -1.42
CA LEU A 82 2.05 -6.37 -2.13
C LEU A 82 0.90 -5.59 -2.75
N GLY A 83 0.53 -4.49 -2.13
CA GLY A 83 -0.51 -3.59 -2.59
C GLY A 83 -0.44 -2.31 -1.77
N ILE A 84 -1.16 -1.29 -2.23
CA ILE A 84 -1.17 0.02 -1.58
C ILE A 84 -2.60 0.48 -1.40
N VAL A 85 -2.94 0.91 -0.18
CA VAL A 85 -4.21 1.58 0.11
C VAL A 85 -3.91 3.03 0.42
N LEU A 86 -4.50 3.94 -0.34
CA LEU A 86 -4.29 5.38 -0.22
C LEU A 86 -5.49 6.05 0.42
N GLY A 87 -5.24 6.99 1.33
CA GLY A 87 -6.28 7.83 1.91
C GLY A 87 -6.62 9.05 1.05
N GLU A 88 -5.73 9.44 0.15
CA GLU A 88 -5.94 10.52 -0.81
C GLU A 88 -5.56 10.05 -2.20
N GLN A 89 -6.23 10.57 -3.21
CA GLN A 89 -5.96 10.18 -4.59
C GLN A 89 -4.53 10.56 -5.00
N ASP A 90 -3.86 9.63 -5.68
CA ASP A 90 -2.53 9.85 -6.23
C ASP A 90 -2.36 9.01 -7.49
N GLY A 91 -2.13 9.68 -8.61
CA GLY A 91 -1.91 9.00 -9.89
C GLY A 91 -0.47 8.52 -10.08
N ILE A 92 0.47 9.05 -9.33
CA ILE A 92 1.90 8.75 -9.50
C ILE A 92 2.20 7.31 -9.11
N LEU A 93 1.75 6.89 -7.94
CA LEU A 93 1.94 5.51 -7.50
C LEU A 93 1.16 4.53 -8.36
N ALA A 94 -0.05 4.92 -8.77
CA ALA A 94 -0.85 4.09 -9.68
C ALA A 94 -0.10 3.84 -11.00
N ILE A 95 0.55 4.86 -11.56
CA ILE A 95 1.36 4.70 -12.77
C ILE A 95 2.50 3.72 -12.53
N GLY A 96 3.21 3.84 -11.42
CA GLY A 96 4.29 2.92 -11.08
C GLY A 96 3.83 1.47 -11.01
N ALA A 97 2.66 1.24 -10.41
CA ALA A 97 2.09 -0.10 -10.32
C ALA A 97 1.69 -0.66 -11.69
N VAL A 98 1.09 0.18 -12.55
CA VAL A 98 0.73 -0.22 -13.91
C VAL A 98 1.97 -0.57 -14.72
N VAL A 99 3.02 0.24 -14.62
CA VAL A 99 4.28 -0.03 -15.32
C VAL A 99 4.88 -1.35 -14.87
N ALA A 100 4.90 -1.64 -13.58
CA ALA A 100 5.44 -2.90 -13.08
C ALA A 100 4.66 -4.11 -13.57
N ARG A 101 3.34 -3.98 -13.68
CA ARG A 101 2.51 -5.04 -14.23
C ARG A 101 2.79 -5.27 -15.70
N GLU A 102 2.89 -4.21 -16.49
CA GLU A 102 3.12 -4.31 -17.93
C GLU A 102 4.53 -4.81 -18.27
N LEU A 103 5.55 -4.36 -17.54
CA LEU A 103 6.93 -4.70 -17.84
C LEU A 103 7.39 -5.98 -17.14
N TYR A 104 6.90 -6.26 -15.94
CA TYR A 104 7.43 -7.33 -15.10
C TYR A 104 6.40 -8.38 -14.72
N GLY A 105 5.13 -8.19 -15.07
CA GLY A 105 4.06 -9.12 -14.69
C GLY A 105 3.78 -9.16 -13.20
N ILE A 106 4.09 -8.08 -12.47
CA ILE A 106 3.92 -8.02 -11.02
C ILE A 106 2.66 -7.25 -10.69
N ASP A 107 1.74 -7.88 -9.96
CA ASP A 107 0.54 -7.22 -9.47
C ASP A 107 0.86 -6.44 -8.19
N CYS A 108 0.47 -5.18 -8.18
CA CYS A 108 0.47 -4.37 -6.96
C CYS A 108 -0.73 -3.43 -7.08
N PRO A 109 -1.90 -3.84 -6.60
CA PRO A 109 -3.07 -2.97 -6.69
C PRO A 109 -2.87 -1.70 -5.86
N VAL A 110 -3.36 -0.59 -6.39
CA VAL A 110 -3.39 0.70 -5.68
C VAL A 110 -4.85 1.10 -5.56
N VAL A 111 -5.34 1.23 -4.35
CA VAL A 111 -6.76 1.43 -4.08
C VAL A 111 -6.95 2.68 -3.22
N LEU A 112 -7.84 3.55 -3.67
CA LEU A 112 -8.22 4.74 -2.90
C LEU A 112 -9.37 4.39 -1.97
N VAL A 113 -9.19 4.71 -0.68
CA VAL A 113 -10.23 4.57 0.33
C VAL A 113 -10.27 5.86 1.14
N ALA A 114 -11.38 6.57 1.06
CA ALA A 114 -11.49 7.88 1.69
C ALA A 114 -12.16 7.79 3.08
N GLY A 115 -11.86 8.79 3.90
CA GLY A 115 -12.59 9.05 5.14
C GLY A 115 -12.47 7.95 6.19
N PRO A 116 -13.53 7.71 6.96
CA PRO A 116 -13.49 6.73 8.06
C PRO A 116 -13.19 5.31 7.62
N ALA A 117 -13.53 4.96 6.39
CA ALA A 117 -13.23 3.63 5.84
C ALA A 117 -11.71 3.41 5.75
N TYR A 118 -10.95 4.45 5.42
CA TYR A 118 -9.49 4.35 5.42
C TYR A 118 -8.97 3.98 6.81
N ALA A 119 -9.49 4.62 7.85
CA ALA A 119 -9.05 4.33 9.23
C ALA A 119 -9.31 2.88 9.61
N ARG A 120 -10.42 2.31 9.15
CA ARG A 120 -10.73 0.89 9.39
C ARG A 120 -9.69 -0.03 8.74
N VAL A 121 -9.31 0.28 7.50
CA VAL A 121 -8.29 -0.50 6.79
C VAL A 121 -6.94 -0.36 7.48
N ALA A 122 -6.55 0.86 7.84
CA ALA A 122 -5.26 1.13 8.49
C ALA A 122 -5.15 0.46 9.86
N ALA A 123 -6.28 0.26 10.55
CA ALA A 123 -6.29 -0.39 11.86
C ALA A 123 -6.28 -1.92 11.78
N ALA A 124 -6.52 -2.50 10.61
CA ALA A 124 -6.55 -3.94 10.44
C ALA A 124 -5.13 -4.52 10.46
N SER A 125 -4.97 -5.72 11.00
CA SER A 125 -3.67 -6.41 10.98
C SER A 125 -3.38 -7.03 9.62
N ARG A 126 -4.43 -7.49 8.92
CA ARG A 126 -4.34 -8.09 7.59
C ARG A 126 -5.56 -7.70 6.79
N ILE A 127 -5.38 -7.58 5.48
CA ILE A 127 -6.49 -7.35 4.55
C ILE A 127 -6.28 -8.15 3.27
N ALA A 128 -7.35 -8.28 2.49
CA ALA A 128 -7.28 -8.81 1.13
C ALA A 128 -7.89 -7.78 0.17
N ILE A 129 -7.15 -7.46 -0.88
CA ILE A 129 -7.59 -6.55 -1.94
C ILE A 129 -8.05 -7.41 -3.11
N GLY A 130 -9.28 -7.22 -3.53
CA GLY A 130 -9.84 -7.89 -4.69
C GLY A 130 -9.89 -7.00 -5.91
N VAL A 131 -10.20 -7.59 -7.05
CA VAL A 131 -10.36 -6.87 -8.32
C VAL A 131 -11.44 -5.79 -8.15
N GLY A 132 -11.18 -4.61 -8.70
CA GLY A 132 -12.10 -3.48 -8.62
C GLY A 132 -11.96 -2.65 -7.35
N GLY A 133 -11.05 -3.00 -6.45
CA GLY A 133 -10.78 -2.22 -5.25
C GLY A 133 -11.55 -2.65 -4.01
N ARG A 134 -12.25 -3.78 -4.06
CA ARG A 134 -12.91 -4.32 -2.87
C ARG A 134 -11.86 -4.77 -1.87
N ILE A 135 -11.98 -4.32 -0.62
CA ILE A 135 -11.06 -4.70 0.45
C ILE A 135 -11.83 -5.50 1.48
N GLU A 136 -11.38 -6.71 1.74
CA GLU A 136 -11.93 -7.56 2.79
C GLU A 136 -11.10 -7.42 4.06
N LEU A 137 -11.80 -7.15 5.15
CA LEU A 137 -11.21 -7.03 6.48
C LEU A 137 -11.50 -8.32 7.25
N PRO A 138 -10.57 -8.77 8.09
CA PRO A 138 -10.85 -9.91 8.95
C PRO A 138 -11.90 -9.54 10.00
N GLU A 139 -12.49 -10.54 10.63
CA GLU A 139 -13.32 -10.30 11.81
C GLU A 139 -12.50 -9.59 12.87
N ALA A 140 -13.19 -8.85 13.76
CA ALA A 140 -12.52 -8.08 14.79
C ALA A 140 -11.57 -8.98 15.58
N GLU A 141 -10.29 -8.66 15.48
CA GLU A 141 -9.25 -9.39 16.18
C GLU A 141 -9.28 -9.06 17.66
N GLY A 142 -8.80 -9.95 18.47
CA GLY A 142 -8.80 -9.76 19.90
C GLY A 142 -10.14 -10.05 20.54
N VAL A 143 -11.12 -10.49 19.76
CA VAL A 143 -12.33 -11.09 20.29
C VAL A 143 -12.17 -12.59 20.13
N PRO A 144 -11.46 -13.23 21.02
CA PRO A 144 -11.31 -14.68 20.90
C PRO A 144 -12.70 -15.29 20.99
N ALA A 145 -12.94 -16.24 20.11
CA ALA A 145 -14.10 -17.07 20.25
C ALA A 145 -13.90 -17.94 21.48
N THR A 146 -13.99 -17.38 22.60
CA THR A 146 -13.81 -18.13 23.84
C THR A 146 -14.90 -19.11 24.02
#